data_0c6aa7bb62e91bf0929c911766275f68
#
_entry.id   0c6aa7bb62e91bf0929c911766275f68
#
_cell.length_a   1.000
_cell.length_b   1.000
_cell.length_c   1.000
_cell.angle_alpha   90.00
_cell.angle_beta   90.00
_cell.angle_gamma   90.00
#
_symmetry.space_group_name_H-M   'P 1'
#
loop_
_entity.id
_entity.type
_entity.pdbx_description
1 polymer ?
#
loop_
_entity_poly.entity_id
_entity_poly.type
_entity_poly.pdbx_seq_one_letter_code
_entity_poly.pdbx_strand_id
1 'polypeptide(L)'
;MLLQIYHTNDIHADFPFLSRVHGYLREHRDAQDFYFDSGDFTDLKSVLVQADRGKGALELMKLCRPDAMALGNNEIDLGSEDLEKLTAFPFLCANAVHNDGTAIPGLKSHVILERFGKRFLVIGLAPYYSAQMIPNKYNLFFEMGNIHTTDPIPAVERILEENRGSFDFSILLSHSGHLVDRELEKRLPPVDLWLEGHSHAFVTEKRYSQSGKGERLGRITLELDEQGVRIADSVQLELPKQGSPAFDARLEMAQAAAEEILSQ
;
A
#
# COMPACT_ATOMS: atom_id res chain seq x y z
N MET A 1 -5.54 -9.39 24.00
CA MET A 1 -4.66 -8.25 23.72
C MET A 1 -5.25 -7.48 22.55
N LEU A 2 -5.01 -6.15 22.47
CA LEU A 2 -5.43 -5.35 21.33
C LEU A 2 -4.19 -5.00 20.48
N LEU A 3 -4.37 -5.01 19.16
CA LEU A 3 -3.39 -4.59 18.17
C LEU A 3 -4.09 -3.65 17.19
N GLN A 4 -3.45 -2.51 16.88
CA GLN A 4 -3.98 -1.59 15.89
C GLN A 4 -3.28 -1.79 14.55
N ILE A 5 -4.07 -1.76 13.48
CA ILE A 5 -3.57 -1.61 12.11
C ILE A 5 -4.00 -0.23 11.64
N TYR A 6 -3.05 0.67 11.45
CA TYR A 6 -3.28 1.93 10.75
C TYR A 6 -3.06 1.72 9.25
N HIS A 7 -3.84 2.37 8.40
CA HIS A 7 -3.62 2.27 6.97
C HIS A 7 -4.00 3.54 6.21
N THR A 8 -3.31 3.75 5.11
CA THR A 8 -3.59 4.76 4.09
C THR A 8 -3.69 4.12 2.71
N ASN A 9 -4.19 4.86 1.77
CA ASN A 9 -4.25 4.54 0.34
C ASN A 9 -4.39 5.84 -0.46
N ASP A 10 -4.01 5.83 -1.74
CA ASP A 10 -4.27 6.92 -2.68
C ASP A 10 -3.83 8.30 -2.17
N ILE A 11 -2.65 8.37 -1.54
CA ILE A 11 -2.11 9.63 -1.00
C ILE A 11 -1.75 10.61 -2.14
N HIS A 12 -1.34 10.10 -3.32
CA HIS A 12 -1.04 10.90 -4.51
C HIS A 12 -0.12 12.10 -4.23
N ALA A 13 0.95 11.86 -3.46
CA ALA A 13 1.90 12.88 -3.06
C ALA A 13 1.28 14.08 -2.30
N ASP A 14 0.15 13.89 -1.61
CA ASP A 14 -0.38 14.87 -0.64
C ASP A 14 0.47 14.85 0.64
N PHE A 15 1.62 15.54 0.59
CA PHE A 15 2.54 15.61 1.72
C PHE A 15 1.98 16.37 2.93
N PRO A 16 1.12 17.40 2.80
CA PRO A 16 0.37 17.94 3.92
C PRO A 16 -0.49 16.91 4.66
N PHE A 17 -1.16 16.02 3.93
CA PHE A 17 -1.88 14.90 4.55
C PHE A 17 -0.91 13.93 5.24
N LEU A 18 0.18 13.55 4.57
CA LEU A 18 1.18 12.63 5.12
C LEU A 18 1.86 13.20 6.38
N SER A 19 2.07 14.52 6.44
CA SER A 19 2.55 15.22 7.65
C SER A 19 1.60 15.02 8.84
N ARG A 20 0.29 15.10 8.60
CA ARG A 20 -0.73 14.85 9.63
C ARG A 20 -0.75 13.38 10.06
N VAL A 21 -0.64 12.44 9.11
CA VAL A 21 -0.49 11.00 9.38
C VAL A 21 0.75 10.75 10.25
N HIS A 22 1.89 11.31 9.89
CA HIS A 22 3.14 11.18 10.66
C HIS A 22 2.97 11.70 12.08
N GLY A 23 2.36 12.88 12.26
CA GLY A 23 2.09 13.45 13.59
C GLY A 23 1.24 12.51 14.43
N TYR A 24 0.12 12.04 13.86
CA TYR A 24 -0.81 11.15 14.55
C TYR A 24 -0.14 9.80 14.93
N LEU A 25 0.58 9.17 14.00
CA LEU A 25 1.25 7.88 14.25
C LEU A 25 2.33 8.01 15.35
N ARG A 26 3.05 9.13 15.41
CA ARG A 26 4.02 9.37 16.48
C ARG A 26 3.42 9.44 17.88
N GLU A 27 2.18 9.90 17.98
CA GLU A 27 1.49 10.08 19.26
C GLU A 27 0.70 8.84 19.68
N HIS A 28 0.22 8.03 18.73
CA HIS A 28 -0.80 7.01 18.99
C HIS A 28 -0.40 5.59 18.60
N ARG A 29 0.62 5.41 17.73
CA ARG A 29 1.04 4.09 17.29
C ARG A 29 2.05 3.49 18.26
N ASP A 30 1.70 2.36 18.85
CA ASP A 30 2.60 1.56 19.67
C ASP A 30 3.59 0.75 18.82
N ALA A 31 4.66 0.25 19.43
CA ALA A 31 5.69 -0.54 18.74
C ALA A 31 5.17 -1.86 18.17
N GLN A 32 4.06 -2.36 18.69
CA GLN A 32 3.42 -3.59 18.19
C GLN A 32 2.35 -3.33 17.11
N ASP A 33 1.93 -2.08 16.92
CA ASP A 33 0.94 -1.74 15.91
C ASP A 33 1.55 -1.74 14.51
N PHE A 34 0.71 -2.02 13.50
CA PHE A 34 1.08 -1.95 12.10
C PHE A 34 0.71 -0.60 11.49
N TYR A 35 1.46 -0.22 10.45
CA TYR A 35 1.06 0.80 9.49
C TYR A 35 1.29 0.26 8.07
N PHE A 36 0.23 0.26 7.27
CA PHE A 36 0.23 -0.18 5.88
C PHE A 36 -0.22 0.93 4.93
N ASP A 37 0.24 0.84 3.67
CA ASP A 37 -0.29 1.67 2.59
C ASP A 37 -0.72 0.77 1.42
N SER A 38 -1.91 1.03 0.87
CA SER A 38 -2.50 0.19 -0.17
C SER A 38 -2.27 0.75 -1.58
N GLY A 39 -1.20 1.52 -1.78
CA GLY A 39 -0.74 1.99 -3.09
C GLY A 39 -1.24 3.38 -3.50
N ASP A 40 -0.74 3.85 -4.63
CA ASP A 40 -0.90 5.21 -5.14
C ASP A 40 -0.44 6.27 -4.13
N PHE A 41 0.69 6.00 -3.51
CA PHE A 41 1.40 6.98 -2.68
C PHE A 41 2.04 8.08 -3.54
N THR A 42 2.67 7.70 -4.68
CA THR A 42 3.29 8.65 -5.60
C THR A 42 2.27 9.26 -6.58
N ASP A 43 2.65 10.37 -7.22
CA ASP A 43 1.92 10.94 -8.36
C ASP A 43 2.92 11.72 -9.22
N LEU A 44 3.05 11.37 -10.49
CA LEU A 44 3.93 12.06 -11.46
C LEU A 44 3.56 13.52 -11.72
N LYS A 45 2.41 14.00 -11.22
CA LYS A 45 2.09 15.43 -11.19
C LYS A 45 2.85 16.19 -10.12
N SER A 46 3.37 15.52 -9.11
CA SER A 46 4.16 16.15 -8.06
C SER A 46 5.57 16.48 -8.56
N VAL A 47 5.99 17.73 -8.37
CA VAL A 47 7.34 18.21 -8.68
C VAL A 47 8.42 17.36 -7.99
N LEU A 48 8.16 16.99 -6.72
CA LEU A 48 9.08 16.17 -5.95
C LEU A 48 9.22 14.75 -6.53
N VAL A 49 8.12 14.16 -7.04
CA VAL A 49 8.16 12.85 -7.71
C VAL A 49 8.83 12.94 -9.07
N GLN A 50 8.60 14.02 -9.82
CA GLN A 50 9.24 14.24 -11.13
C GLN A 50 10.76 14.38 -11.03
N ALA A 51 11.26 15.10 -10.03
CA ALA A 51 12.67 15.45 -9.90
C ALA A 51 13.59 14.22 -9.81
N ASP A 52 13.19 13.21 -9.05
CA ASP A 52 14.02 12.04 -8.77
C ASP A 52 13.29 10.70 -8.90
N ARG A 53 12.19 10.70 -9.65
CA ARG A 53 11.36 9.51 -9.90
C ARG A 53 10.84 8.87 -8.63
N GLY A 54 10.42 9.69 -7.66
CA GLY A 54 9.74 9.27 -6.43
C GLY A 54 10.64 8.93 -5.26
N LYS A 55 11.95 8.98 -5.41
CA LYS A 55 12.90 8.64 -4.33
C LYS A 55 12.72 9.56 -3.12
N GLY A 56 12.71 10.88 -3.31
CA GLY A 56 12.51 11.86 -2.24
C GLY A 56 11.15 11.73 -1.58
N ALA A 57 10.10 11.45 -2.37
CA ALA A 57 8.76 11.18 -1.84
C ALA A 57 8.76 9.98 -0.89
N LEU A 58 9.41 8.89 -1.30
CA LEU A 58 9.51 7.68 -0.47
C LEU A 58 10.36 7.88 0.78
N GLU A 59 11.41 8.71 0.74
CA GLU A 59 12.16 9.07 1.96
C GLU A 59 11.26 9.82 2.98
N LEU A 60 10.28 10.60 2.52
CA LEU A 60 9.26 11.19 3.41
C LEU A 60 8.32 10.12 3.97
N MET A 61 7.87 9.14 3.17
CA MET A 61 7.03 8.03 3.64
C MET A 61 7.75 7.20 4.73
N LYS A 62 9.08 7.01 4.62
CA LYS A 62 9.87 6.32 5.66
C LYS A 62 9.72 6.93 7.05
N LEU A 63 9.46 8.24 7.16
CA LEU A 63 9.25 8.88 8.45
C LEU A 63 8.01 8.31 9.17
N CYS A 64 7.01 7.85 8.41
CA CYS A 64 5.82 7.18 8.94
C CYS A 64 6.07 5.70 9.28
N ARG A 65 7.20 5.14 8.86
CA ARG A 65 7.63 3.76 9.15
C ARG A 65 6.59 2.71 8.75
N PRO A 66 6.20 2.61 7.47
CA PRO A 66 5.29 1.57 7.02
C PRO A 66 5.91 0.18 7.19
N ASP A 67 5.10 -0.80 7.63
CA ASP A 67 5.52 -2.20 7.71
C ASP A 67 5.44 -2.89 6.34
N ALA A 68 4.48 -2.47 5.49
CA ALA A 68 4.38 -2.86 4.09
C ALA A 68 3.56 -1.85 3.29
N MET A 69 3.79 -1.84 1.97
CA MET A 69 3.08 -1.00 1.01
C MET A 69 2.74 -1.83 -0.23
N ALA A 70 1.53 -1.68 -0.78
CA ALA A 70 1.22 -2.23 -2.10
C ALA A 70 1.71 -1.29 -3.22
N LEU A 71 1.80 -1.81 -4.45
CA LEU A 71 1.96 -0.98 -5.64
C LEU A 71 0.58 -0.55 -6.14
N GLY A 72 0.36 0.75 -6.28
CA GLY A 72 -0.71 1.30 -7.08
C GLY A 72 -0.30 1.49 -8.54
N ASN A 73 -1.20 2.05 -9.35
CA ASN A 73 -0.88 2.36 -10.75
C ASN A 73 0.17 3.47 -10.86
N ASN A 74 0.19 4.42 -9.93
CA ASN A 74 1.17 5.50 -9.98
C ASN A 74 2.61 5.02 -9.69
N GLU A 75 2.81 4.01 -8.84
CA GLU A 75 4.13 3.40 -8.68
C GLU A 75 4.53 2.62 -9.93
N ILE A 76 3.59 1.92 -10.57
CA ILE A 76 3.85 1.17 -11.82
C ILE A 76 4.16 2.13 -12.97
N ASP A 77 3.53 3.29 -13.05
CA ASP A 77 3.78 4.33 -14.06
C ASP A 77 5.21 4.93 -13.98
N LEU A 78 5.94 4.71 -12.88
CA LEU A 78 7.36 5.03 -12.80
C LEU A 78 8.20 4.14 -13.73
N GLY A 79 7.72 2.94 -14.05
CA GLY A 79 8.41 1.94 -14.86
C GLY A 79 9.34 1.04 -14.02
N SER A 80 9.69 -0.13 -14.58
CA SER A 80 10.43 -1.17 -13.86
C SER A 80 11.82 -0.70 -13.39
N GLU A 81 12.51 0.06 -14.23
CA GLU A 81 13.88 0.54 -13.91
C GLU A 81 13.91 1.44 -12.67
N ASP A 82 12.93 2.32 -12.52
CA ASP A 82 12.83 3.18 -11.35
C ASP A 82 12.25 2.42 -10.17
N LEU A 83 11.26 1.55 -10.38
CA LEU A 83 10.70 0.71 -9.34
C LEU A 83 11.75 -0.21 -8.70
N GLU A 84 12.66 -0.80 -9.49
CA GLU A 84 13.77 -1.61 -8.97
C GLU A 84 14.68 -0.82 -8.01
N LYS A 85 14.91 0.48 -8.27
CA LYS A 85 15.66 1.37 -7.37
C LYS A 85 14.92 1.66 -6.06
N LEU A 86 13.60 1.51 -6.06
CA LEU A 86 12.73 1.75 -4.91
C LEU A 86 12.44 0.49 -4.08
N THR A 87 12.92 -0.69 -4.49
CA THR A 87 12.67 -1.97 -3.79
C THR A 87 13.34 -2.09 -2.41
N ALA A 88 14.18 -1.11 -2.01
CA ALA A 88 14.63 -0.96 -0.61
C ALA A 88 13.49 -0.58 0.37
N PHE A 89 12.33 -0.17 -0.16
CA PHE A 89 11.09 0.02 0.59
C PHE A 89 10.34 -1.30 0.74
N PRO A 90 9.45 -1.42 1.74
CA PRO A 90 8.66 -2.62 1.97
C PRO A 90 7.51 -2.77 0.97
N PHE A 91 7.77 -2.59 -0.33
CA PHE A 91 6.79 -2.83 -1.37
C PHE A 91 6.46 -4.30 -1.54
N LEU A 92 5.17 -4.58 -1.66
CA LEU A 92 4.63 -5.91 -1.95
C LEU A 92 3.78 -5.86 -3.22
N CYS A 93 3.99 -6.82 -4.12
CA CYS A 93 3.11 -7.04 -5.25
C CYS A 93 3.21 -8.49 -5.73
N ALA A 94 2.10 -9.22 -5.72
CA ALA A 94 2.05 -10.61 -6.11
C ALA A 94 1.79 -10.83 -7.60
N ASN A 95 1.30 -9.80 -8.30
CA ASN A 95 0.80 -9.90 -9.67
C ASN A 95 1.45 -8.92 -10.67
N ALA A 96 2.62 -8.35 -10.35
CA ALA A 96 3.40 -7.57 -11.31
C ALA A 96 4.69 -8.31 -11.69
N VAL A 97 4.99 -8.30 -12.99
CA VAL A 97 6.17 -8.90 -13.60
C VAL A 97 6.70 -7.98 -14.70
N HIS A 98 7.91 -8.23 -15.21
CA HIS A 98 8.35 -7.61 -16.47
C HIS A 98 7.49 -8.08 -17.65
N ASN A 99 7.51 -7.35 -18.76
CA ASN A 99 6.77 -7.71 -19.99
C ASN A 99 7.11 -9.10 -20.54
N ASP A 100 8.32 -9.59 -20.27
CA ASP A 100 8.76 -10.94 -20.65
C ASP A 100 8.33 -12.03 -19.64
N GLY A 101 7.59 -11.67 -18.60
CA GLY A 101 7.13 -12.56 -17.53
C GLY A 101 8.13 -12.84 -16.43
N THR A 102 9.31 -12.25 -16.45
CA THR A 102 10.30 -12.40 -15.37
C THR A 102 9.93 -11.56 -14.15
N ALA A 103 10.37 -12.01 -12.97
CA ALA A 103 10.12 -11.28 -11.72
C ALA A 103 10.88 -9.95 -11.69
N ILE A 104 10.26 -8.91 -11.14
CA ILE A 104 10.90 -7.61 -10.89
C ILE A 104 11.88 -7.77 -9.71
N PRO A 105 13.18 -7.51 -9.90
CA PRO A 105 14.18 -7.69 -8.84
C PRO A 105 13.85 -6.91 -7.57
N GLY A 106 13.94 -7.58 -6.42
CA GLY A 106 13.72 -7.00 -5.10
C GLY A 106 12.23 -6.78 -4.71
N LEU A 107 11.29 -6.89 -5.65
CA LEU A 107 9.86 -6.83 -5.35
C LEU A 107 9.40 -8.16 -4.75
N LYS A 108 8.82 -8.09 -3.54
CA LYS A 108 8.27 -9.27 -2.85
C LYS A 108 6.77 -9.38 -3.12
N SER A 109 6.26 -10.61 -3.21
CA SER A 109 4.82 -10.84 -3.34
C SER A 109 4.08 -10.68 -2.00
N HIS A 110 4.73 -11.05 -0.90
CA HIS A 110 4.18 -11.06 0.45
C HIS A 110 5.27 -11.00 1.52
N VAL A 111 4.85 -10.82 2.76
CA VAL A 111 5.68 -10.93 3.97
C VAL A 111 4.87 -11.56 5.10
N ILE A 112 5.54 -12.28 6.00
CA ILE A 112 4.95 -12.70 7.27
C ILE A 112 5.55 -11.83 8.38
N LEU A 113 4.68 -11.11 9.08
CA LEU A 113 5.05 -10.24 10.20
C LEU A 113 4.55 -10.86 11.51
N GLU A 114 5.33 -10.75 12.58
CA GLU A 114 4.95 -11.29 13.88
C GLU A 114 4.68 -10.17 14.89
N ARG A 115 3.54 -10.25 15.60
CA ARG A 115 3.18 -9.38 16.72
C ARG A 115 2.46 -10.19 17.80
N PHE A 116 2.86 -10.02 19.03
CA PHE A 116 2.27 -10.74 20.18
C PHE A 116 2.23 -12.28 20.01
N GLY A 117 3.23 -12.86 19.31
CA GLY A 117 3.29 -14.30 19.03
C GLY A 117 2.26 -14.78 18.00
N LYS A 118 1.57 -13.87 17.30
CA LYS A 118 0.70 -14.18 16.15
C LYS A 118 1.40 -13.74 14.86
N ARG A 119 1.20 -14.50 13.80
CA ARG A 119 1.84 -14.33 12.48
C ARG A 119 0.80 -13.82 11.50
N PHE A 120 1.12 -12.73 10.84
CA PHE A 120 0.28 -12.01 9.89
C PHE A 120 0.87 -12.16 8.49
N LEU A 121 0.18 -12.87 7.61
CA LEU A 121 0.54 -12.93 6.18
C LEU A 121 -0.01 -11.70 5.48
N VAL A 122 0.87 -10.84 4.98
CA VAL A 122 0.51 -9.62 4.24
C VAL A 122 0.89 -9.80 2.79
N ILE A 123 -0.08 -9.68 1.87
CA ILE A 123 0.08 -9.85 0.43
C ILE A 123 -0.25 -8.52 -0.26
N GLY A 124 0.56 -8.07 -1.22
CA GLY A 124 0.27 -6.88 -2.02
C GLY A 124 -0.32 -7.23 -3.38
N LEU A 125 -1.29 -6.44 -3.86
CA LEU A 125 -1.85 -6.55 -5.20
C LEU A 125 -1.87 -5.20 -5.91
N ALA A 126 -1.32 -5.16 -7.11
CA ALA A 126 -1.48 -4.07 -8.06
C ALA A 126 -2.79 -4.20 -8.84
N PRO A 127 -3.30 -3.12 -9.45
CA PRO A 127 -4.50 -3.19 -10.29
C PRO A 127 -4.27 -4.13 -11.48
N TYR A 128 -5.30 -4.93 -11.76
CA TYR A 128 -5.33 -5.81 -12.92
C TYR A 128 -6.52 -5.47 -13.81
N TYR A 129 -6.21 -5.05 -15.01
CA TYR A 129 -7.22 -4.69 -16.01
C TYR A 129 -7.33 -5.80 -17.04
N SER A 130 -8.27 -6.72 -16.86
CA SER A 130 -8.55 -7.71 -17.89
C SER A 130 -9.13 -7.04 -19.14
N ALA A 131 -8.86 -7.61 -20.32
CA ALA A 131 -9.38 -7.12 -21.59
C ALA A 131 -10.92 -7.03 -21.64
N GLN A 132 -11.62 -7.66 -20.72
CA GLN A 132 -13.07 -7.67 -20.61
C GLN A 132 -13.64 -6.53 -19.74
N MET A 133 -12.83 -5.92 -18.87
CA MET A 133 -13.31 -4.97 -17.87
C MET A 133 -13.16 -3.50 -18.29
N ILE A 134 -12.10 -3.13 -18.99
CA ILE A 134 -11.89 -1.75 -19.46
C ILE A 134 -11.04 -1.80 -20.75
N PRO A 135 -11.34 -0.96 -21.78
CA PRO A 135 -10.41 -0.76 -22.90
C PRO A 135 -9.08 -0.21 -22.36
N ASN A 136 -8.16 -0.93 -22.46
CA ASN A 136 -6.84 -1.15 -21.94
C ASN A 136 -5.80 -0.03 -22.12
N LYS A 137 -6.16 1.21 -21.77
CA LYS A 137 -5.18 2.31 -21.77
C LYS A 137 -4.12 2.13 -20.67
N TYR A 138 -4.51 1.65 -19.50
CA TYR A 138 -3.62 1.51 -18.35
C TYR A 138 -2.56 0.44 -18.57
N ASN A 139 -2.93 -0.74 -19.08
CA ASN A 139 -1.94 -1.78 -19.39
C ASN A 139 -0.89 -1.30 -20.39
N LEU A 140 -1.27 -0.47 -21.37
CA LEU A 140 -0.32 0.09 -22.32
C LEU A 140 0.75 0.96 -21.63
N PHE A 141 0.36 1.79 -20.67
CA PHE A 141 1.32 2.59 -19.89
C PHE A 141 2.24 1.69 -19.07
N PHE A 142 1.71 0.67 -18.42
CA PHE A 142 2.51 -0.30 -17.67
C PHE A 142 3.50 -1.03 -18.59
N GLU A 143 3.05 -1.51 -19.74
CA GLU A 143 3.89 -2.18 -20.74
C GLU A 143 4.98 -1.27 -21.32
N MET A 144 4.68 0.03 -21.51
CA MET A 144 5.71 1.03 -21.89
C MET A 144 6.79 1.18 -20.82
N GLY A 145 6.44 1.02 -19.55
CA GLY A 145 7.36 0.98 -18.41
C GLY A 145 8.00 -0.38 -18.16
N ASN A 146 7.84 -1.34 -19.09
CA ASN A 146 8.31 -2.73 -18.94
C ASN A 146 7.71 -3.45 -17.72
N ILE A 147 6.44 -3.19 -17.40
CA ILE A 147 5.70 -3.87 -16.34
C ILE A 147 4.40 -4.43 -16.91
N HIS A 148 4.11 -5.66 -16.54
CA HIS A 148 2.85 -6.33 -16.87
C HIS A 148 2.19 -6.83 -15.58
N THR A 149 0.89 -6.53 -15.41
CA THR A 149 0.11 -7.07 -14.28
C THR A 149 -0.71 -8.27 -14.75
N THR A 150 -0.67 -9.33 -13.96
CA THR A 150 -1.35 -10.61 -14.25
C THR A 150 -2.62 -10.78 -13.42
N ASP A 151 -3.47 -11.76 -13.74
CA ASP A 151 -4.61 -12.15 -12.90
C ASP A 151 -4.12 -12.44 -11.47
N PRO A 152 -4.59 -11.70 -10.46
CA PRO A 152 -4.11 -11.86 -9.09
C PRO A 152 -4.50 -13.20 -8.45
N ILE A 153 -5.56 -13.86 -8.95
CA ILE A 153 -6.11 -15.05 -8.30
C ILE A 153 -5.10 -16.19 -8.20
N PRO A 154 -4.44 -16.65 -9.29
CA PRO A 154 -3.46 -17.73 -9.18
C PRO A 154 -2.29 -17.40 -8.25
N ALA A 155 -1.88 -16.12 -8.19
CA ALA A 155 -0.79 -15.69 -7.33
C ALA A 155 -1.19 -15.75 -5.85
N VAL A 156 -2.38 -15.24 -5.50
CA VAL A 156 -2.88 -15.26 -4.12
C VAL A 156 -3.15 -16.69 -3.64
N GLU A 157 -3.81 -17.52 -4.47
CA GLU A 157 -4.05 -18.93 -4.15
C GLU A 157 -2.75 -19.68 -3.83
N ARG A 158 -1.74 -19.51 -4.67
CA ARG A 158 -0.42 -20.11 -4.47
C ARG A 158 0.22 -19.64 -3.17
N ILE A 159 0.21 -18.33 -2.89
CA ILE A 159 0.81 -17.78 -1.66
C ILE A 159 0.11 -18.32 -0.41
N LEU A 160 -1.22 -18.37 -0.40
CA LEU A 160 -2.00 -18.92 0.71
C LEU A 160 -1.70 -20.41 0.92
N GLU A 161 -1.58 -21.19 -0.16
CA GLU A 161 -1.27 -22.61 -0.08
C GLU A 161 0.17 -22.88 0.39
N GLU A 162 1.15 -22.20 -0.18
CA GLU A 162 2.57 -22.34 0.18
C GLU A 162 2.85 -21.95 1.66
N ASN A 163 2.04 -21.03 2.21
CA ASN A 163 2.16 -20.57 3.59
C ASN A 163 1.14 -21.18 4.54
N ARG A 164 0.40 -22.21 4.12
CA ARG A 164 -0.62 -22.89 4.97
C ARG A 164 -0.01 -23.34 6.29
N GLY A 165 -0.61 -22.90 7.42
CA GLY A 165 -0.13 -23.18 8.78
C GLY A 165 1.06 -22.32 9.24
N SER A 166 1.56 -21.42 8.39
CA SER A 166 2.64 -20.49 8.74
C SER A 166 2.14 -19.12 9.19
N PHE A 167 0.83 -18.87 9.16
CA PHE A 167 0.22 -17.61 9.59
C PHE A 167 -1.08 -17.88 10.39
N ASP A 168 -1.47 -16.90 11.19
CA ASP A 168 -2.66 -16.92 12.03
C ASP A 168 -3.75 -15.96 11.51
N PHE A 169 -3.37 -14.99 10.64
CA PHE A 169 -4.26 -13.98 10.06
C PHE A 169 -3.72 -13.49 8.73
N SER A 170 -4.56 -13.33 7.73
CA SER A 170 -4.18 -12.90 6.37
C SER A 170 -4.72 -11.51 6.04
N ILE A 171 -3.87 -10.69 5.40
CA ILE A 171 -4.18 -9.31 5.01
C ILE A 171 -3.82 -9.13 3.54
N LEU A 172 -4.76 -8.64 2.74
CA LEU A 172 -4.50 -8.16 1.40
C LEU A 172 -4.41 -6.62 1.41
N LEU A 173 -3.28 -6.11 0.93
CA LEU A 173 -3.14 -4.71 0.54
C LEU A 173 -3.46 -4.65 -0.95
N SER A 174 -4.69 -4.30 -1.31
CA SER A 174 -5.17 -4.36 -2.70
C SER A 174 -5.34 -2.98 -3.29
N HIS A 175 -4.72 -2.74 -4.44
CA HIS A 175 -4.96 -1.53 -5.23
C HIS A 175 -5.87 -1.78 -6.43
N SER A 176 -6.80 -2.74 -6.34
CA SER A 176 -7.72 -3.10 -7.44
C SER A 176 -9.02 -2.29 -7.44
N GLY A 177 -9.37 -1.71 -6.30
CA GLY A 177 -10.62 -0.97 -6.08
C GLY A 177 -11.74 -1.85 -5.52
N HIS A 178 -12.57 -1.26 -4.65
CA HIS A 178 -13.56 -1.97 -3.83
C HIS A 178 -14.46 -2.95 -4.59
N LEU A 179 -15.02 -2.54 -5.73
CA LEU A 179 -15.90 -3.43 -6.50
C LEU A 179 -15.16 -4.62 -7.12
N VAL A 180 -13.91 -4.43 -7.52
CA VAL A 180 -13.07 -5.51 -8.04
C VAL A 180 -12.69 -6.46 -6.92
N ASP A 181 -12.31 -5.95 -5.75
CA ASP A 181 -11.96 -6.76 -4.58
C ASP A 181 -13.11 -7.64 -4.13
N ARG A 182 -14.34 -7.13 -4.18
CA ARG A 182 -15.56 -7.91 -3.91
C ARG A 182 -15.79 -9.04 -4.92
N GLU A 183 -15.38 -8.88 -6.17
CA GLU A 183 -15.42 -9.96 -7.17
C GLU A 183 -14.28 -10.96 -6.99
N LEU A 184 -13.08 -10.48 -6.61
CA LEU A 184 -11.94 -11.35 -6.29
C LEU A 184 -12.24 -12.23 -5.08
N GLU A 185 -12.86 -11.69 -4.03
CA GLU A 185 -13.24 -12.44 -2.83
C GLU A 185 -14.08 -13.68 -3.14
N LYS A 186 -15.00 -13.59 -4.12
CA LYS A 186 -15.88 -14.72 -4.50
C LYS A 186 -15.13 -15.90 -5.10
N ARG A 187 -13.91 -15.66 -5.57
CA ARG A 187 -13.07 -16.64 -6.28
C ARG A 187 -11.86 -17.09 -5.47
N LEU A 188 -11.41 -16.26 -4.52
CA LEU A 188 -10.25 -16.55 -3.68
C LEU A 188 -10.62 -17.41 -2.46
N PRO A 189 -9.66 -18.19 -1.94
CA PRO A 189 -9.76 -18.71 -0.59
C PRO A 189 -10.00 -17.59 0.42
N PRO A 190 -10.59 -17.87 1.61
CA PRO A 190 -10.87 -16.83 2.59
C PRO A 190 -9.62 -16.05 2.99
N VAL A 191 -9.72 -14.72 2.92
CA VAL A 191 -8.76 -13.75 3.44
C VAL A 191 -9.42 -12.98 4.57
N ASP A 192 -8.71 -12.74 5.66
CA ASP A 192 -9.32 -12.19 6.88
C ASP A 192 -9.56 -10.69 6.80
N LEU A 193 -8.67 -9.91 6.15
CA LEU A 193 -8.76 -8.46 6.04
C LEU A 193 -8.31 -7.96 4.67
N TRP A 194 -9.07 -7.02 4.09
CA TRP A 194 -8.77 -6.32 2.86
C TRP A 194 -8.58 -4.84 3.16
N LEU A 195 -7.37 -4.33 2.95
CA LEU A 195 -7.06 -2.90 2.95
C LEU A 195 -6.95 -2.46 1.51
N GLU A 196 -7.88 -1.60 1.08
CA GLU A 196 -8.16 -1.34 -0.32
C GLU A 196 -7.66 0.05 -0.75
N GLY A 197 -7.45 0.23 -2.06
CA GLY A 197 -7.12 1.50 -2.71
C GLY A 197 -7.81 1.66 -4.05
N HIS A 198 -7.36 2.59 -4.89
CA HIS A 198 -7.73 2.85 -6.28
C HIS A 198 -9.10 3.50 -6.49
N SER A 199 -10.16 3.08 -5.83
CA SER A 199 -11.50 3.61 -6.06
C SER A 199 -11.79 4.92 -5.35
N HIS A 200 -10.90 5.41 -4.50
CA HIS A 200 -11.02 6.61 -3.66
C HIS A 200 -12.30 6.61 -2.81
N ALA A 201 -12.85 5.44 -2.52
CA ALA A 201 -14.04 5.29 -1.72
C ALA A 201 -13.74 5.39 -0.22
N PHE A 202 -14.75 5.73 0.58
CA PHE A 202 -14.71 5.47 2.02
C PHE A 202 -15.43 4.15 2.28
N VAL A 203 -14.66 3.14 2.68
CA VAL A 203 -15.19 1.82 3.03
C VAL A 203 -14.84 1.52 4.48
N THR A 204 -15.85 1.15 5.26
CA THR A 204 -15.70 0.76 6.67
C THR A 204 -16.62 -0.40 6.93
N GLU A 205 -16.25 -1.55 6.39
CA GLU A 205 -16.93 -2.82 6.59
C GLU A 205 -16.06 -3.72 7.46
N LYS A 206 -16.64 -4.79 7.99
CA LYS A 206 -15.94 -5.67 8.94
C LYS A 206 -14.58 -6.17 8.44
N ARG A 207 -14.48 -6.48 7.13
CA ARG A 207 -13.27 -7.05 6.51
C ARG A 207 -12.68 -6.20 5.40
N TYR A 208 -13.26 -5.04 5.12
CA TYR A 208 -12.87 -4.14 4.05
C TYR A 208 -12.71 -2.73 4.59
N SER A 209 -11.59 -2.09 4.29
CA SER A 209 -11.35 -0.71 4.68
C SER A 209 -10.60 0.05 3.59
N GLN A 210 -11.14 1.21 3.21
CA GLN A 210 -10.52 2.16 2.29
C GLN A 210 -10.75 3.58 2.80
N SER A 211 -9.72 4.43 2.75
CA SER A 211 -9.65 5.71 3.47
C SER A 211 -9.80 6.94 2.58
N GLY A 212 -10.50 6.82 1.45
CA GLY A 212 -10.69 7.92 0.50
C GLY A 212 -9.45 8.18 -0.34
N LYS A 213 -9.15 9.44 -0.63
CA LYS A 213 -8.00 9.88 -1.41
C LYS A 213 -7.14 10.85 -0.58
N GLY A 214 -6.25 10.30 0.28
CA GLY A 214 -5.38 11.13 1.13
C GLY A 214 -6.18 12.04 2.09
N GLU A 215 -7.30 11.56 2.62
CA GLU A 215 -8.22 12.38 3.43
C GLU A 215 -8.33 11.90 4.86
N ARG A 216 -8.25 10.59 5.08
CA ARG A 216 -8.40 9.97 6.39
C ARG A 216 -7.35 8.89 6.63
N LEU A 217 -7.14 8.59 7.90
CA LEU A 217 -6.34 7.46 8.35
C LEU A 217 -7.28 6.34 8.79
N GLY A 218 -7.24 5.20 8.13
CA GLY A 218 -7.99 4.03 8.56
C GLY A 218 -7.34 3.40 9.80
N ARG A 219 -8.16 2.91 10.72
CA ARG A 219 -7.73 2.14 11.89
C ARG A 219 -8.60 0.91 12.07
N ILE A 220 -7.96 -0.25 12.06
CA ILE A 220 -8.56 -1.55 12.38
C ILE A 220 -8.06 -1.97 13.76
N THR A 221 -8.95 -2.31 14.65
CA THR A 221 -8.61 -2.91 15.95
C THR A 221 -8.77 -4.41 15.88
N LEU A 222 -7.69 -5.13 16.13
CA LEU A 222 -7.70 -6.59 16.26
C LEU A 222 -7.67 -6.99 17.72
N GLU A 223 -8.49 -7.99 18.07
CA GLU A 223 -8.40 -8.71 19.34
C GLU A 223 -7.66 -10.03 19.13
N LEU A 224 -6.62 -10.25 19.94
CA LEU A 224 -5.77 -11.41 19.93
C LEU A 224 -5.93 -12.18 21.24
N ASP A 225 -6.28 -13.47 21.16
CA ASP A 225 -6.38 -14.37 22.28
C ASP A 225 -5.91 -15.79 21.91
N GLU A 226 -6.12 -16.76 22.80
CA GLU A 226 -5.78 -18.16 22.56
C GLU A 226 -6.59 -18.79 21.42
N GLN A 227 -7.78 -18.27 21.13
CA GLN A 227 -8.67 -18.73 20.06
C GLN A 227 -8.27 -18.21 18.68
N GLY A 228 -7.42 -17.17 18.61
CA GLY A 228 -6.91 -16.62 17.36
C GLY A 228 -6.90 -15.09 17.30
N VAL A 229 -7.11 -14.57 16.09
CA VAL A 229 -7.16 -13.15 15.79
C VAL A 229 -8.54 -12.81 15.20
N ARG A 230 -9.17 -11.75 15.68
CA ARG A 230 -10.47 -11.30 15.16
C ARG A 230 -10.53 -9.78 15.03
N ILE A 231 -11.23 -9.28 14.04
CA ILE A 231 -11.50 -7.86 13.87
C ILE A 231 -12.57 -7.43 14.88
N ALA A 232 -12.18 -6.52 15.78
CA ALA A 232 -13.07 -5.95 16.80
C ALA A 232 -13.75 -4.67 16.30
N ASP A 233 -12.99 -3.79 15.61
CA ASP A 233 -13.47 -2.48 15.16
C ASP A 233 -12.78 -2.05 13.87
N SER A 234 -13.46 -1.20 13.08
CA SER A 234 -12.93 -0.58 11.87
C SER A 234 -13.47 0.84 11.78
N VAL A 235 -12.60 1.84 11.73
CA VAL A 235 -12.98 3.25 11.70
C VAL A 235 -12.11 4.06 10.76
N GLN A 236 -12.65 5.17 10.26
CA GLN A 236 -11.93 6.17 9.49
C GLN A 236 -11.70 7.41 10.36
N LEU A 237 -10.44 7.70 10.67
CA LEU A 237 -10.05 8.78 11.55
C LEU A 237 -9.90 10.10 10.79
N GLU A 238 -10.54 11.13 11.28
CA GLU A 238 -10.24 12.51 10.87
C GLU A 238 -8.99 12.97 11.63
N LEU A 239 -7.96 13.35 10.89
CA LEU A 239 -6.72 13.79 11.48
C LEU A 239 -6.77 15.25 11.91
N PRO A 240 -5.98 15.66 12.93
CA PRO A 240 -5.78 17.06 13.28
C PRO A 240 -5.38 17.88 12.03
N LYS A 241 -5.79 19.15 11.99
CA LYS A 241 -5.43 20.05 10.87
C LYS A 241 -3.93 20.35 10.83
N GLN A 242 -3.29 20.36 12.00
CA GLN A 242 -1.86 20.64 12.11
C GLN A 242 -1.04 19.40 11.77
N GLY A 243 -0.05 19.56 10.90
CA GLY A 243 0.93 18.53 10.56
C GLY A 243 2.03 18.40 11.62
N SER A 244 2.99 17.55 11.32
CA SER A 244 4.17 17.31 12.16
C SER A 244 5.30 18.28 11.78
N PRO A 245 5.76 19.17 12.67
CA PRO A 245 6.86 20.09 12.35
C PRO A 245 8.16 19.38 11.91
N ALA A 246 8.41 18.18 12.45
CA ALA A 246 9.57 17.39 12.08
C ALA A 246 9.46 16.81 10.66
N PHE A 247 8.24 16.49 10.22
CA PHE A 247 7.98 16.09 8.84
C PHE A 247 8.07 17.27 7.90
N ASP A 248 7.43 18.41 8.27
CA ASP A 248 7.35 19.61 7.44
C ASP A 248 8.76 20.16 7.13
N ALA A 249 9.67 20.16 8.11
CA ALA A 249 11.06 20.55 7.90
C ALA A 249 11.80 19.62 6.89
N ARG A 250 11.48 18.33 6.87
CA ARG A 250 12.03 17.39 5.88
C ARG A 250 11.42 17.57 4.50
N LEU A 251 10.13 17.89 4.45
CA LEU A 251 9.44 18.21 3.20
C LEU A 251 10.03 19.44 2.53
N GLU A 252 10.25 20.52 3.27
CA GLU A 252 10.89 21.76 2.76
C GLU A 252 12.27 21.47 2.15
N MET A 253 13.08 20.67 2.83
CA MET A 253 14.40 20.27 2.32
C MET A 253 14.30 19.45 1.03
N ALA A 254 13.35 18.51 0.98
CA ALA A 254 13.14 17.67 -0.20
C ALA A 254 12.62 18.49 -1.40
N GLN A 255 11.74 19.44 -1.16
CA GLN A 255 11.24 20.36 -2.20
C GLN A 255 12.36 21.25 -2.77
N ALA A 256 13.19 21.82 -1.92
CA ALA A 256 14.33 22.63 -2.37
C ALA A 256 15.31 21.81 -3.22
N ALA A 257 15.60 20.58 -2.82
CA ALA A 257 16.45 19.68 -3.61
C ALA A 257 15.80 19.30 -4.95
N ALA A 258 14.49 19.10 -5.00
CA ALA A 258 13.77 18.81 -6.23
C ALA A 258 13.81 19.99 -7.22
N GLU A 259 13.64 21.20 -6.74
CA GLU A 259 13.73 22.43 -7.55
C GLU A 259 15.15 22.60 -8.14
N GLU A 260 16.20 22.30 -7.37
CA GLU A 260 17.58 22.33 -7.86
C GLU A 260 17.80 21.31 -8.98
N ILE A 261 17.32 20.07 -8.83
CA ILE A 261 17.43 19.03 -9.86
C ILE A 261 16.73 19.45 -11.15
N LEU A 262 15.52 20.01 -11.07
CA LEU A 262 14.74 20.39 -12.26
C LEU A 262 15.22 21.67 -12.93
N SER A 263 16.08 22.44 -12.27
CA SER A 263 16.68 23.68 -12.84
C SER A 263 17.94 23.41 -13.64
N GLN A 264 18.49 22.22 -13.62
CA GLN A 264 19.66 21.78 -14.36
C GLN A 264 19.30 21.24 -15.73
#